data_f47e50ed56b12cb599c453b6da44d899
#
_entry.id   f47e50ed56b12cb599c453b6da44d899
#
_cell.length_a   1.000
_cell.length_b   1.000
_cell.length_c   1.000
_cell.angle_alpha   90.00
_cell.angle_beta   90.00
_cell.angle_gamma   90.00
#
_symmetry.space_group_name_H-M   'P 1'
#
loop_
_entity.id
_entity.type
_entity.pdbx_description
1 polymer ?
#
loop_
_entity_poly.entity_id
_entity_poly.type
_entity_poly.pdbx_seq_one_letter_code
_entity_poly.pdbx_strand_id
1 'polypeptide(L)'
;MRTSFGRSAARFIGFCLCVPLLLLLFDAIALPAPQPRKILLLHSQEHETAPFADFEEAFRKYVGQESSDGVQFYEVSVQTDQGTDQEALLSYTLWRFRKEPPALIVPLGGPAAAFAQKNRMRLFPSTPMLLAAVDHRHLANAVLTSNETAVAVNHDPSAAVENIFRILPETTNLFVVIGNSELERFWRRALESELERFRPRITIEWGSDLSFAQMVKRCAALPSHSAILYALLNVDAAGVVHTGPGVLADLHSVANAPLFGLQGSQLGRGIVGGPLLSMEELGRNTADVALRILKGESPASIHAQVYTAGAPSYDWRELRRWKIDESRLPPGSVLNFREPTVWQRYKWHVVVSATVGIAQLLLIFALVTNLVKRRRAEEVARGLGKQLLQAEENERARVARELHDDVTQRLARLAIDASGLRYEQNPAARDAITLEVRDEIVQLSEDVHALAYKTHPALLRRLGLADSLRLECERFSRQKSIDVSVNVEDLPAKIPHDTALCLVRVTQEALTNVGRHARSKSAEVSLRTASNGLELMVVDTGVGFDDKVPGRLGLASMQERVRLLKGKLTVDSRPDHGTRVRAWVPCEENDAK
;
A
#
# COMPACT_ATOMS: atom_id res chain seq x y z
N MET A 1 -59.84 -33.31 0.39
CA MET A 1 -58.89 -32.19 0.57
C MET A 1 -59.29 -31.35 1.78
N ARG A 2 -59.13 -31.88 2.99
CA ARG A 2 -59.28 -31.17 4.27
C ARG A 2 -58.50 -32.01 5.28
N THR A 3 -57.25 -31.63 5.63
CA THR A 3 -56.54 -31.99 6.90
C THR A 3 -55.04 -31.70 6.82
N SER A 4 -54.61 -30.48 6.45
CA SER A 4 -53.20 -30.14 6.62
C SER A 4 -52.94 -28.73 7.22
N PHE A 5 -54.01 -27.98 7.57
CA PHE A 5 -53.86 -26.59 8.08
C PHE A 5 -53.78 -26.50 9.62
N GLY A 6 -54.06 -27.57 10.37
CA GLY A 6 -54.11 -27.54 11.84
C GLY A 6 -52.78 -27.77 12.54
N ARG A 7 -51.75 -28.32 11.91
CA ARG A 7 -50.48 -28.67 12.56
C ARG A 7 -49.39 -27.56 12.49
N SER A 8 -49.50 -26.61 11.56
CA SER A 8 -48.59 -25.48 11.45
C SER A 8 -48.88 -24.33 12.43
N ALA A 9 -50.19 -24.09 12.73
CA ALA A 9 -50.57 -23.02 13.65
C ALA A 9 -50.22 -23.31 15.12
N ALA A 10 -50.28 -24.57 15.55
CA ALA A 10 -49.91 -24.98 16.90
C ALA A 10 -48.40 -24.91 17.17
N ARG A 11 -47.56 -25.08 16.13
CA ARG A 11 -46.10 -24.91 16.28
C ARG A 11 -45.65 -23.43 16.31
N PHE A 12 -46.41 -22.55 15.64
CA PHE A 12 -46.12 -21.10 15.61
C PHE A 12 -46.53 -20.42 16.93
N ILE A 13 -47.66 -20.84 17.52
CA ILE A 13 -48.13 -20.32 18.82
C ILE A 13 -47.23 -20.80 19.97
N GLY A 14 -46.71 -22.03 19.92
CA GLY A 14 -45.72 -22.54 20.90
C GLY A 14 -44.37 -21.80 20.85
N PHE A 15 -43.92 -21.37 19.68
CA PHE A 15 -42.67 -20.63 19.51
C PHE A 15 -42.79 -19.17 19.96
N CYS A 16 -43.93 -18.52 19.73
CA CYS A 16 -44.18 -17.14 20.17
C CYS A 16 -44.40 -16.98 21.68
N LEU A 17 -44.77 -18.03 22.40
CA LEU A 17 -44.93 -18.00 23.87
C LEU A 17 -43.65 -18.41 24.62
N CYS A 18 -42.77 -19.21 24.03
CA CYS A 18 -41.49 -19.63 24.64
C CYS A 18 -40.41 -18.52 24.62
N VAL A 19 -40.41 -17.63 23.62
CA VAL A 19 -39.40 -16.54 23.53
C VAL A 19 -39.60 -15.48 24.62
N PRO A 20 -40.79 -14.94 24.93
CA PRO A 20 -40.97 -14.01 26.05
C PRO A 20 -40.80 -14.67 27.41
N LEU A 21 -41.10 -15.97 27.56
CA LEU A 21 -40.84 -16.71 28.81
C LEU A 21 -39.36 -16.97 29.05
N LEU A 22 -38.55 -17.18 27.99
CA LEU A 22 -37.09 -17.27 28.06
C LEU A 22 -36.48 -15.89 28.37
N LEU A 23 -37.00 -14.80 27.83
CA LEU A 23 -36.54 -13.44 28.13
C LEU A 23 -36.88 -13.03 29.57
N LEU A 24 -38.04 -13.45 30.11
CA LEU A 24 -38.40 -13.22 31.52
C LEU A 24 -37.57 -14.07 32.50
N LEU A 25 -37.04 -15.21 32.08
CA LEU A 25 -36.09 -16.03 32.86
C LEU A 25 -34.66 -15.47 32.82
N PHE A 26 -34.29 -14.72 31.78
CA PHE A 26 -33.01 -14.01 31.73
C PHE A 26 -32.96 -12.76 32.59
N ASP A 27 -34.08 -12.06 32.79
CA ASP A 27 -34.15 -10.92 33.72
C ASP A 27 -34.12 -11.32 35.20
N ALA A 28 -34.34 -12.60 35.55
CA ALA A 28 -34.36 -13.07 36.93
C ALA A 28 -32.99 -13.49 37.48
N ILE A 29 -31.91 -13.50 36.66
CA ILE A 29 -30.54 -13.77 37.10
C ILE A 29 -29.63 -12.59 36.69
N ALA A 30 -30.10 -11.36 36.92
CA ALA A 30 -29.17 -10.25 37.03
C ALA A 30 -28.44 -10.45 38.36
N LEU A 31 -27.31 -11.12 38.35
CA LEU A 31 -26.36 -11.05 39.45
C LEU A 31 -26.14 -9.57 39.74
N PRO A 32 -26.30 -9.11 41.02
CA PRO A 32 -26.06 -7.71 41.33
C PRO A 32 -24.67 -7.37 40.80
N ALA A 33 -24.59 -6.33 39.97
CA ALA A 33 -23.31 -5.85 39.45
C ALA A 33 -22.38 -5.68 40.67
N PRO A 34 -21.16 -6.20 40.61
CA PRO A 34 -20.23 -6.10 41.72
C PRO A 34 -20.11 -4.63 42.10
N GLN A 35 -20.33 -4.32 43.37
CA GLN A 35 -20.24 -2.93 43.84
C GLN A 35 -18.78 -2.49 43.70
N PRO A 36 -18.52 -1.28 43.19
CA PRO A 36 -17.15 -0.82 42.97
C PRO A 36 -16.41 -0.75 44.31
N ARG A 37 -15.19 -1.24 44.34
CA ARG A 37 -14.35 -1.25 45.53
C ARG A 37 -13.91 0.17 45.86
N LYS A 38 -14.04 0.58 47.11
CA LYS A 38 -13.72 1.93 47.58
C LYS A 38 -12.28 2.00 48.00
N ILE A 39 -11.48 2.90 47.39
CA ILE A 39 -10.11 3.22 47.80
C ILE A 39 -10.12 4.60 48.44
N LEU A 40 -9.57 4.71 49.66
CA LEU A 40 -9.40 5.97 50.34
C LEU A 40 -7.95 6.47 50.15
N LEU A 41 -7.78 7.56 49.43
CA LEU A 41 -6.52 8.28 49.27
C LEU A 41 -6.45 9.37 50.36
N LEU A 42 -5.36 9.35 51.14
CA LEU A 42 -5.05 10.38 52.12
C LEU A 42 -3.88 11.23 51.62
N HIS A 43 -4.15 12.51 51.33
CA HIS A 43 -3.14 13.41 50.77
C HIS A 43 -2.41 14.19 51.86
N SER A 44 -1.11 14.39 51.71
CA SER A 44 -0.30 15.21 52.60
C SER A 44 -0.46 16.71 52.37
N GLN A 45 -0.96 17.11 51.20
CA GLN A 45 -1.17 18.51 50.77
C GLN A 45 -2.45 18.64 49.94
N GLU A 46 -2.81 19.86 49.52
CA GLU A 46 -3.89 20.07 48.58
C GLU A 46 -3.66 19.39 47.21
N HIS A 47 -4.73 18.93 46.62
CA HIS A 47 -4.86 17.99 45.53
C HIS A 47 -4.11 18.35 44.21
N GLU A 48 -3.83 19.62 43.96
CA GLU A 48 -3.33 20.07 42.65
C GLU A 48 -1.84 20.39 42.59
N THR A 49 -1.07 20.09 43.63
CA THR A 49 0.33 20.45 43.67
C THR A 49 1.22 19.33 43.11
N ALA A 50 2.01 19.65 42.06
CA ALA A 50 3.11 18.78 41.67
C ALA A 50 4.05 18.53 42.87
N PRO A 51 4.54 17.30 43.08
CA PRO A 51 4.67 16.21 42.10
C PRO A 51 3.65 15.10 42.22
N PHE A 52 2.71 15.17 43.18
CA PHE A 52 1.77 14.08 43.47
C PHE A 52 0.67 13.93 42.40
N ALA A 53 0.35 14.97 41.62
CA ALA A 53 -0.63 14.90 40.55
C ALA A 53 -0.29 13.82 39.50
N ASP A 54 0.98 13.76 39.06
CA ASP A 54 1.45 12.75 38.09
C ASP A 54 1.36 11.32 38.67
N PHE A 55 1.63 11.17 39.97
CA PHE A 55 1.46 9.91 40.68
C PHE A 55 0.00 9.46 40.69
N GLU A 56 -0.91 10.35 41.07
CA GLU A 56 -2.33 10.03 41.19
C GLU A 56 -2.95 9.69 39.84
N GLU A 57 -2.66 10.48 38.82
CA GLU A 57 -3.14 10.20 37.47
C GLU A 57 -2.73 8.79 37.03
N ALA A 58 -1.47 8.44 37.18
CA ALA A 58 -0.96 7.14 36.83
C ALA A 58 -1.58 6.02 37.69
N PHE A 59 -1.67 6.21 39.02
CA PHE A 59 -2.25 5.26 39.95
C PHE A 59 -3.72 4.97 39.63
N ARG A 60 -4.54 6.02 39.47
CA ARG A 60 -5.98 5.90 39.17
C ARG A 60 -6.21 5.25 37.82
N LYS A 61 -5.49 5.68 36.80
CA LYS A 61 -5.59 5.15 35.44
C LYS A 61 -5.28 3.65 35.43
N TYR A 62 -4.19 3.23 36.09
CA TYR A 62 -3.75 1.85 36.05
C TYR A 62 -4.66 0.93 36.90
N VAL A 63 -5.05 1.35 38.11
CA VAL A 63 -6.01 0.61 38.95
C VAL A 63 -7.37 0.53 38.27
N GLY A 64 -7.83 1.61 37.63
CA GLY A 64 -9.11 1.63 36.94
C GLY A 64 -9.16 0.75 35.69
N GLN A 65 -8.04 0.61 34.96
CA GLN A 65 -7.94 -0.24 33.77
C GLN A 65 -7.85 -1.73 34.11
N GLU A 66 -7.14 -2.08 35.18
CA GLU A 66 -6.85 -3.48 35.53
C GLU A 66 -7.83 -4.08 36.54
N SER A 67 -8.74 -3.28 37.14
CA SER A 67 -9.74 -3.76 38.09
C SER A 67 -11.00 -4.27 37.41
N SER A 68 -11.28 -5.57 37.55
CA SER A 68 -12.49 -6.22 36.98
C SER A 68 -13.81 -5.73 37.60
N ASP A 69 -13.78 -5.34 38.88
CA ASP A 69 -14.97 -5.04 39.68
C ASP A 69 -15.32 -3.54 39.70
N GLY A 70 -14.51 -2.72 39.03
CA GLY A 70 -14.58 -1.27 39.11
C GLY A 70 -14.06 -0.74 40.45
N VAL A 71 -13.53 0.50 40.44
CA VAL A 71 -12.96 1.14 41.63
C VAL A 71 -13.50 2.56 41.75
N GLN A 72 -13.84 2.95 42.99
CA GLN A 72 -14.23 4.30 43.33
C GLN A 72 -13.22 4.91 44.29
N PHE A 73 -12.61 6.03 43.90
CA PHE A 73 -11.65 6.75 44.71
C PHE A 73 -12.31 7.79 45.58
N TYR A 74 -11.87 7.86 46.81
CA TYR A 74 -12.28 8.89 47.78
C TYR A 74 -11.01 9.56 48.30
N GLU A 75 -11.06 10.88 48.42
CA GLU A 75 -9.90 11.71 48.77
C GLU A 75 -10.15 12.48 50.05
N VAL A 76 -9.11 12.53 50.87
CA VAL A 76 -9.10 13.30 52.12
C VAL A 76 -7.71 13.93 52.25
N SER A 77 -7.65 15.27 52.34
CA SER A 77 -6.40 15.99 52.57
C SER A 77 -6.10 16.14 54.08
N VAL A 78 -4.92 15.71 54.46
CA VAL A 78 -4.38 15.83 55.83
C VAL A 78 -3.47 17.05 55.90
N GLN A 79 -4.09 18.25 55.89
CA GLN A 79 -3.36 19.49 55.94
C GLN A 79 -2.72 19.70 57.33
N THR A 80 -1.42 19.94 57.43
CA THR A 80 -0.69 20.08 58.71
C THR A 80 -0.31 21.51 59.05
N ASP A 81 -0.44 22.49 58.11
CA ASP A 81 0.20 23.79 58.23
C ASP A 81 -0.58 24.89 59.01
N GLN A 82 -1.87 24.74 59.23
CA GLN A 82 -2.60 25.70 60.05
C GLN A 82 -3.79 25.04 60.77
N GLY A 83 -3.52 24.43 61.95
CA GLY A 83 -4.59 24.14 62.89
C GLY A 83 -5.76 23.31 62.42
N THR A 84 -5.57 22.48 61.36
CA THR A 84 -6.59 21.49 60.95
C THR A 84 -6.79 20.57 62.16
N ASP A 85 -8.02 20.57 62.69
CA ASP A 85 -8.39 19.66 63.75
C ASP A 85 -8.32 18.23 63.22
N GLN A 86 -7.16 17.58 63.42
CA GLN A 86 -6.94 16.18 63.01
C GLN A 86 -8.00 15.23 63.57
N GLU A 87 -8.59 15.56 64.73
CA GLU A 87 -9.67 14.80 65.32
C GLU A 87 -11.00 15.02 64.60
N ALA A 88 -11.30 16.23 64.14
CA ALA A 88 -12.45 16.52 63.31
C ALA A 88 -12.32 15.79 61.95
N LEU A 89 -11.16 15.81 61.32
CA LEU A 89 -10.87 15.11 60.06
C LEU A 89 -11.05 13.59 60.20
N LEU A 90 -10.52 13.02 61.28
CA LEU A 90 -10.67 11.60 61.59
C LEU A 90 -12.15 11.25 61.80
N SER A 91 -12.89 12.08 62.58
CA SER A 91 -14.31 11.88 62.85
C SER A 91 -15.13 11.94 61.57
N TYR A 92 -14.85 12.88 60.66
CA TYR A 92 -15.49 13.00 59.36
C TYR A 92 -15.22 11.74 58.50
N THR A 93 -13.99 11.33 58.43
CA THR A 93 -13.58 10.14 57.65
C THR A 93 -14.29 8.88 58.15
N LEU A 94 -14.33 8.66 59.47
CA LEU A 94 -15.03 7.53 60.10
C LEU A 94 -16.53 7.59 59.84
N TRP A 95 -17.16 8.78 59.95
CA TRP A 95 -18.59 8.97 59.67
C TRP A 95 -18.91 8.68 58.20
N ARG A 96 -18.07 9.13 57.26
CA ARG A 96 -18.27 8.98 55.82
C ARG A 96 -18.29 7.52 55.40
N PHE A 97 -17.46 6.69 55.99
CA PHE A 97 -17.31 5.27 55.68
C PHE A 97 -17.94 4.32 56.71
N ARG A 98 -18.78 4.81 57.61
CA ARG A 98 -19.40 4.03 58.70
C ARG A 98 -20.21 2.82 58.24
N LYS A 99 -20.89 2.95 57.05
CA LYS A 99 -21.73 1.87 56.50
C LYS A 99 -20.92 0.87 55.67
N GLU A 100 -19.94 1.36 54.96
CA GLU A 100 -19.12 0.58 54.04
C GLU A 100 -17.66 1.05 54.15
N PRO A 101 -16.84 0.39 54.93
CA PRO A 101 -15.42 0.70 55.04
C PRO A 101 -14.71 0.64 53.68
N PRO A 102 -13.62 1.40 53.48
CA PRO A 102 -12.82 1.32 52.25
C PRO A 102 -12.19 -0.08 52.15
N ALA A 103 -12.04 -0.55 50.91
CA ALA A 103 -11.32 -1.82 50.63
C ALA A 103 -9.80 -1.67 50.75
N LEU A 104 -9.29 -0.43 50.59
CA LEU A 104 -7.88 -0.10 50.71
C LEU A 104 -7.72 1.35 51.16
N ILE A 105 -6.76 1.62 52.05
CA ILE A 105 -6.32 2.97 52.42
C ILE A 105 -4.94 3.21 51.86
N VAL A 106 -4.75 4.33 51.15
CA VAL A 106 -3.48 4.71 50.52
C VAL A 106 -3.08 6.11 51.00
N PRO A 107 -2.30 6.23 52.06
CA PRO A 107 -1.65 7.47 52.45
C PRO A 107 -0.53 7.85 51.49
N LEU A 108 -0.56 9.09 50.97
CA LEU A 108 0.41 9.61 50.00
C LEU A 108 1.37 10.61 50.67
N GLY A 109 2.63 10.24 50.72
CA GLY A 109 3.69 11.05 51.36
C GLY A 109 3.77 10.94 52.89
N GLY A 110 4.82 11.52 53.47
CA GLY A 110 5.15 11.37 54.88
C GLY A 110 4.10 11.86 55.86
N PRO A 111 3.56 13.11 55.76
CA PRO A 111 2.53 13.60 56.65
C PRO A 111 1.25 12.77 56.70
N ALA A 112 0.76 12.34 55.53
CA ALA A 112 -0.44 11.48 55.48
C ALA A 112 -0.18 10.07 56.03
N ALA A 113 1.02 9.52 55.80
CA ALA A 113 1.45 8.26 56.40
C ALA A 113 1.55 8.35 57.92
N ALA A 114 2.14 9.40 58.45
CA ALA A 114 2.22 9.62 59.91
C ALA A 114 0.85 9.78 60.55
N PHE A 115 -0.06 10.53 59.93
CA PHE A 115 -1.45 10.65 60.39
C PHE A 115 -2.18 9.28 60.39
N ALA A 116 -2.08 8.54 59.31
CA ALA A 116 -2.72 7.26 59.18
C ALA A 116 -2.17 6.23 60.19
N GLN A 117 -0.83 6.15 60.37
CA GLN A 117 -0.18 5.26 61.35
C GLN A 117 -0.54 5.63 62.80
N LYS A 118 -0.51 6.94 63.14
CA LYS A 118 -0.89 7.44 64.47
C LYS A 118 -2.33 7.05 64.80
N ASN A 119 -3.22 7.06 63.83
CA ASN A 119 -4.64 6.78 63.99
C ASN A 119 -5.05 5.36 63.54
N ARG A 120 -4.08 4.45 63.35
CA ARG A 120 -4.29 3.15 62.73
C ARG A 120 -5.36 2.32 63.39
N MET A 121 -5.39 2.29 64.73
CA MET A 121 -6.35 1.48 65.50
C MET A 121 -7.79 2.06 65.42
N ARG A 122 -7.95 3.30 65.00
CA ARG A 122 -9.26 3.96 64.84
C ARG A 122 -9.67 4.02 63.37
N LEU A 123 -8.71 4.16 62.43
CA LEU A 123 -8.94 4.30 61.01
C LEU A 123 -9.07 2.94 60.32
N PHE A 124 -10.22 2.30 60.48
CA PHE A 124 -10.57 1.00 59.89
C PHE A 124 -9.48 -0.08 60.06
N PRO A 125 -9.29 -0.60 61.28
CA PRO A 125 -8.15 -1.51 61.60
C PRO A 125 -8.08 -2.78 60.74
N SER A 126 -9.25 -3.27 60.26
CA SER A 126 -9.31 -4.43 59.36
C SER A 126 -9.04 -4.12 57.88
N THR A 127 -9.08 -2.83 57.47
CA THR A 127 -8.81 -2.43 56.09
C THR A 127 -7.29 -2.45 55.82
N PRO A 128 -6.85 -3.09 54.75
CA PRO A 128 -5.46 -3.00 54.32
C PRO A 128 -4.98 -1.57 54.10
N MET A 129 -3.71 -1.26 54.41
CA MET A 129 -3.10 0.05 54.19
C MET A 129 -1.83 -0.11 53.37
N LEU A 130 -1.73 0.72 52.32
CA LEU A 130 -0.58 0.81 51.43
C LEU A 130 0.04 2.20 51.55
N LEU A 131 1.14 2.34 52.29
CA LEU A 131 1.88 3.60 52.37
C LEU A 131 2.54 3.88 51.02
N ALA A 132 2.24 5.00 50.38
CA ALA A 132 2.73 5.35 49.08
C ALA A 132 3.54 6.65 49.08
N ALA A 133 4.57 6.71 48.24
CA ALA A 133 5.44 7.90 48.08
C ALA A 133 6.05 8.44 49.40
N VAL A 134 6.30 7.55 50.32
CA VAL A 134 6.94 7.87 51.62
C VAL A 134 8.43 7.70 51.48
N ASP A 135 9.23 8.64 52.00
CA ASP A 135 10.68 8.49 51.97
C ASP A 135 11.12 7.23 52.73
N HIS A 136 12.03 6.45 52.15
CA HIS A 136 12.49 5.17 52.68
C HIS A 136 13.06 5.28 54.12
N ARG A 137 13.62 6.42 54.48
CA ARG A 137 14.14 6.70 55.85
C ARG A 137 13.03 6.74 56.88
N HIS A 138 11.84 7.14 56.49
CA HIS A 138 10.66 7.07 57.36
C HIS A 138 10.26 5.63 57.65
N LEU A 139 10.34 4.74 56.65
CA LEU A 139 10.08 3.31 56.86
C LEU A 139 11.12 2.59 57.72
N ALA A 140 12.37 3.02 57.67
CA ALA A 140 13.44 2.43 58.48
C ALA A 140 13.16 2.47 60.00
N ASN A 141 12.37 3.44 60.44
CA ASN A 141 11.99 3.66 61.83
C ASN A 141 10.52 3.28 62.13
N ALA A 142 9.75 2.86 61.12
CA ALA A 142 8.33 2.54 61.23
C ALA A 142 8.15 1.00 61.37
N VAL A 143 7.35 0.57 62.35
CA VAL A 143 6.93 -0.84 62.45
C VAL A 143 5.61 -0.99 61.69
N LEU A 144 5.67 -1.62 60.51
CA LEU A 144 4.48 -1.95 59.74
C LEU A 144 3.73 -3.11 60.42
N THR A 145 2.44 -2.97 60.55
CA THR A 145 1.56 -4.05 61.04
C THR A 145 1.37 -5.14 59.98
N SER A 146 0.82 -6.30 60.35
CA SER A 146 0.53 -7.38 59.39
C SER A 146 -0.48 -6.98 58.30
N ASN A 147 -1.19 -5.89 58.47
CA ASN A 147 -2.17 -5.36 57.50
C ASN A 147 -1.69 -4.09 56.79
N GLU A 148 -0.36 -3.92 56.74
CA GLU A 148 0.29 -2.76 56.09
C GLU A 148 1.44 -3.22 55.22
N THR A 149 1.62 -2.48 54.10
CA THR A 149 2.82 -2.56 53.28
C THR A 149 3.13 -1.15 52.70
N ALA A 150 4.24 -1.01 52.00
CA ALA A 150 4.68 0.25 51.50
C ALA A 150 5.32 0.17 50.11
N VAL A 151 5.11 1.22 49.30
CA VAL A 151 5.93 1.57 48.15
C VAL A 151 6.60 2.91 48.48
N ALA A 152 7.80 2.82 48.97
CA ALA A 152 8.61 3.96 49.42
C ALA A 152 9.43 4.55 48.26
N VAL A 153 9.94 5.76 48.50
CA VAL A 153 10.81 6.48 47.58
C VAL A 153 12.18 6.65 48.19
N ASN A 154 13.21 6.41 47.43
CA ASN A 154 14.57 6.83 47.79
C ASN A 154 14.91 8.13 47.04
N HIS A 155 14.84 9.25 47.76
CA HIS A 155 15.41 10.51 47.28
C HIS A 155 16.92 10.47 47.49
N ASP A 156 17.70 10.52 46.39
CA ASP A 156 19.14 10.50 46.42
C ASP A 156 19.71 11.82 45.83
N PRO A 157 19.74 12.89 46.62
CA PRO A 157 20.32 14.16 46.19
C PRO A 157 21.83 14.06 45.97
N SER A 158 22.48 13.14 46.62
CA SER A 158 23.91 12.88 46.43
C SER A 158 24.18 12.38 45.01
N ALA A 159 23.38 11.44 44.49
CA ALA A 159 23.49 10.98 43.10
C ALA A 159 23.25 12.13 42.09
N ALA A 160 22.35 13.07 42.41
CA ALA A 160 22.14 14.26 41.57
C ALA A 160 23.38 15.16 41.53
N VAL A 161 24.05 15.40 42.67
CA VAL A 161 25.27 16.21 42.73
C VAL A 161 26.46 15.48 42.09
N GLU A 162 26.60 14.17 42.28
CA GLU A 162 27.60 13.35 41.57
C GLU A 162 27.41 13.39 40.05
N ASN A 163 26.17 13.38 39.60
CA ASN A 163 25.83 13.55 38.18
C ASN A 163 26.24 14.95 37.68
N ILE A 164 26.01 16.02 38.47
CA ILE A 164 26.47 17.36 38.12
C ILE A 164 27.99 17.35 37.92
N PHE A 165 28.78 16.79 38.85
CA PHE A 165 30.21 16.70 38.71
C PHE A 165 30.69 15.87 37.52
N ARG A 166 29.95 14.87 37.15
CA ARG A 166 30.29 14.05 36.00
C ARG A 166 30.16 14.82 34.70
N ILE A 167 29.06 15.55 34.52
CA ILE A 167 28.80 16.28 33.27
C ILE A 167 29.43 17.68 33.26
N LEU A 168 29.61 18.28 34.44
CA LEU A 168 30.25 19.58 34.67
C LEU A 168 31.37 19.46 35.71
N PRO A 169 32.52 18.88 35.38
CA PRO A 169 33.59 18.59 36.34
C PRO A 169 34.21 19.82 36.96
N GLU A 170 34.06 20.97 36.35
CA GLU A 170 34.60 22.25 36.81
C GLU A 170 33.69 22.97 37.81
N THR A 171 32.57 22.36 38.22
CA THR A 171 31.63 22.97 39.17
C THR A 171 32.29 23.17 40.53
N THR A 172 32.29 24.42 41.03
CA THR A 172 32.81 24.84 42.32
C THR A 172 31.76 25.48 43.23
N ASN A 173 30.59 25.85 42.68
CA ASN A 173 29.51 26.46 43.43
C ASN A 173 28.18 25.76 43.11
N LEU A 174 27.39 25.47 44.13
CA LEU A 174 26.05 24.89 44.01
C LEU A 174 25.06 25.79 44.74
N PHE A 175 24.10 26.34 43.98
CA PHE A 175 22.98 27.06 44.56
C PHE A 175 21.76 26.13 44.65
N VAL A 176 21.33 25.84 45.87
CA VAL A 176 20.18 24.95 46.12
C VAL A 176 18.92 25.79 46.30
N VAL A 177 18.02 25.70 45.33
CA VAL A 177 16.69 26.34 45.41
C VAL A 177 15.77 25.46 46.26
N ILE A 178 15.50 25.91 47.45
CA ILE A 178 14.60 25.29 48.41
C ILE A 178 13.88 26.40 49.21
N GLY A 179 12.60 26.16 49.49
CA GLY A 179 11.79 27.11 50.26
C GLY A 179 11.94 27.00 51.78
N ASN A 180 10.98 27.60 52.53
CA ASN A 180 11.05 27.73 53.98
C ASN A 180 9.77 27.29 54.72
N SER A 181 8.87 26.49 54.11
CA SER A 181 7.82 25.81 54.83
C SER A 181 8.34 24.78 55.82
N GLU A 182 7.53 24.23 56.68
CA GLU A 182 7.94 23.17 57.62
C GLU A 182 8.50 21.93 56.90
N LEU A 183 7.82 21.53 55.80
CA LEU A 183 8.30 20.45 54.94
C LEU A 183 9.63 20.75 54.29
N GLU A 184 9.83 21.98 53.81
CA GLU A 184 11.07 22.40 53.13
C GLU A 184 12.22 22.51 54.11
N ARG A 185 11.97 22.97 55.35
CA ARG A 185 12.99 22.96 56.42
C ARG A 185 13.40 21.53 56.83
N PHE A 186 12.44 20.56 56.79
CA PHE A 186 12.78 19.17 56.99
C PHE A 186 13.72 18.67 55.88
N TRP A 187 13.33 18.91 54.63
CA TRP A 187 14.15 18.51 53.47
C TRP A 187 15.48 19.21 53.42
N ARG A 188 15.56 20.50 53.78
CA ARG A 188 16.83 21.23 53.86
C ARG A 188 17.79 20.52 54.79
N ARG A 189 17.38 20.14 55.99
CA ARG A 189 18.24 19.43 56.95
C ARG A 189 18.72 18.10 56.42
N ALA A 190 17.86 17.35 55.74
CA ALA A 190 18.23 16.11 55.12
C ALA A 190 19.26 16.29 53.99
N LEU A 191 19.01 17.25 53.11
CA LEU A 191 19.91 17.62 52.03
C LEU A 191 21.27 18.12 52.56
N GLU A 192 21.26 18.95 53.60
CA GLU A 192 22.49 19.48 54.19
C GLU A 192 23.36 18.35 54.75
N SER A 193 22.77 17.39 55.46
CA SER A 193 23.49 16.21 55.96
C SER A 193 24.09 15.35 54.83
N GLU A 194 23.35 15.12 53.74
CA GLU A 194 23.83 14.28 52.64
C GLU A 194 24.86 14.99 51.76
N LEU A 195 24.75 16.31 51.61
CA LEU A 195 25.65 17.10 50.77
C LEU A 195 26.92 17.55 51.51
N GLU A 196 26.99 17.36 52.82
CA GLU A 196 28.17 17.73 53.64
C GLU A 196 29.46 17.12 53.08
N ARG A 197 29.41 15.90 52.59
CA ARG A 197 30.55 15.19 51.97
C ARG A 197 31.17 15.93 50.78
N PHE A 198 30.42 16.82 50.11
CA PHE A 198 30.88 17.57 48.95
C PHE A 198 31.46 18.95 49.28
N ARG A 199 31.31 19.47 50.53
CA ARG A 199 31.83 20.78 50.95
C ARG A 199 33.33 20.98 50.73
N PRO A 200 34.18 19.93 50.80
CA PRO A 200 35.59 20.13 50.46
C PRO A 200 35.83 20.52 49.00
N ARG A 201 34.87 20.23 48.12
CA ARG A 201 35.00 20.46 46.68
C ARG A 201 34.20 21.67 46.20
N ILE A 202 33.04 21.97 46.85
CA ILE A 202 32.11 23.01 46.39
C ILE A 202 31.61 23.87 47.53
N THR A 203 31.33 25.13 47.21
CA THR A 203 30.56 26.02 48.06
C THR A 203 29.08 25.79 47.82
N ILE A 204 28.30 25.49 48.89
CA ILE A 204 26.84 25.26 48.81
C ILE A 204 26.13 26.47 49.40
N GLU A 205 25.32 27.13 48.59
CA GLU A 205 24.46 28.24 49.01
C GLU A 205 22.99 27.77 49.02
N TRP A 206 22.20 28.23 49.97
CA TRP A 206 20.82 27.82 50.19
C TRP A 206 19.86 28.97 49.91
N GLY A 207 18.78 28.66 49.12
CA GLY A 207 17.73 29.62 48.82
C GLY A 207 16.71 29.79 49.96
N SER A 208 16.67 28.89 50.96
CA SER A 208 15.65 28.89 52.03
C SER A 208 15.55 30.19 52.84
N ASP A 209 16.64 31.00 52.87
CA ASP A 209 16.67 32.24 53.61
C ASP A 209 16.38 33.47 52.71
N LEU A 210 15.99 33.22 51.45
CA LEU A 210 15.73 34.23 50.42
C LEU A 210 14.23 34.26 50.03
N SER A 211 13.72 35.47 49.76
CA SER A 211 12.48 35.57 49.01
C SER A 211 12.65 35.09 47.56
N PHE A 212 11.58 34.73 46.89
CA PHE A 212 11.62 34.29 45.49
C PHE A 212 12.29 35.32 44.56
N ALA A 213 11.96 36.61 44.75
CA ALA A 213 12.61 37.68 43.98
C ALA A 213 14.12 37.74 44.20
N GLN A 214 14.59 37.46 45.43
CA GLN A 214 16.01 37.38 45.73
C GLN A 214 16.65 36.11 45.11
N MET A 215 15.95 34.96 45.13
CA MET A 215 16.42 33.74 44.46
C MET A 215 16.59 33.96 42.95
N VAL A 216 15.61 34.59 42.29
CA VAL A 216 15.64 34.94 40.85
C VAL A 216 16.85 35.83 40.56
N LYS A 217 17.05 36.88 41.39
CA LYS A 217 18.23 37.78 41.26
C LYS A 217 19.53 37.03 41.47
N ARG A 218 19.60 36.11 42.45
CA ARG A 218 20.79 35.28 42.71
C ARG A 218 21.11 34.35 41.56
N CYS A 219 20.10 33.65 40.98
CA CYS A 219 20.26 32.79 39.83
C CYS A 219 20.80 33.50 38.58
N ALA A 220 20.52 34.80 38.45
CA ALA A 220 21.04 35.63 37.35
C ALA A 220 22.50 36.11 37.59
N ALA A 221 23.01 36.01 38.83
CA ALA A 221 24.31 36.58 39.23
C ALA A 221 25.19 35.56 39.96
N LEU A 222 25.10 34.29 39.62
CA LEU A 222 25.99 33.24 40.14
C LEU A 222 27.40 33.37 39.55
N PRO A 223 28.46 33.03 40.33
CA PRO A 223 29.83 32.99 39.82
C PRO A 223 29.99 32.00 38.64
N SER A 224 31.11 32.11 37.92
CA SER A 224 31.51 31.08 36.96
C SER A 224 31.64 29.71 37.64
N HIS A 225 31.43 28.63 36.85
CA HIS A 225 31.47 27.24 37.35
C HIS A 225 30.42 26.94 38.44
N SER A 226 29.26 27.60 38.35
CA SER A 226 28.11 27.32 39.20
C SER A 226 27.15 26.34 38.57
N ALA A 227 26.41 25.63 39.43
CA ALA A 227 25.21 24.85 39.06
C ALA A 227 24.05 25.22 40.01
N ILE A 228 22.84 25.11 39.54
CA ILE A 228 21.62 25.32 40.34
C ILE A 228 20.93 23.97 40.52
N LEU A 229 20.61 23.60 41.76
CA LEU A 229 19.80 22.42 42.07
C LEU A 229 18.43 22.86 42.57
N TYR A 230 17.42 22.64 41.80
CA TYR A 230 16.04 22.86 42.21
C TYR A 230 15.51 21.65 42.99
N ALA A 231 15.41 21.81 44.30
CA ALA A 231 14.91 20.77 45.19
C ALA A 231 13.38 20.87 45.39
N LEU A 232 12.92 21.93 46.07
CA LEU A 232 11.51 22.16 46.34
C LEU A 232 11.28 23.65 46.69
N LEU A 233 10.23 24.26 46.13
CA LEU A 233 9.84 25.63 46.49
C LEU A 233 8.33 25.75 46.53
N ASN A 234 7.74 25.70 47.72
CA ASN A 234 6.33 25.94 47.99
C ASN A 234 6.12 27.26 48.68
N VAL A 235 6.97 27.59 49.67
CA VAL A 235 6.85 28.86 50.43
C VAL A 235 8.26 29.47 50.54
N ASP A 236 8.40 30.72 50.18
CA ASP A 236 9.69 31.40 50.26
C ASP A 236 9.94 31.99 51.67
N ALA A 237 11.10 32.62 51.92
CA ALA A 237 11.42 33.22 53.21
C ALA A 237 10.52 34.43 53.57
N ALA A 238 9.83 35.03 52.59
CA ALA A 238 8.86 36.09 52.83
C ALA A 238 7.47 35.55 53.19
N GLY A 239 7.27 34.21 53.22
CA GLY A 239 6.01 33.57 53.48
C GLY A 239 5.05 33.55 52.28
N VAL A 240 5.55 33.87 51.09
CA VAL A 240 4.78 33.83 49.85
C VAL A 240 4.71 32.39 49.33
N VAL A 241 3.45 31.95 49.05
CA VAL A 241 3.20 30.61 48.50
C VAL A 241 3.45 30.63 47.00
N HIS A 242 4.26 29.68 46.53
CA HIS A 242 4.62 29.50 45.15
C HIS A 242 4.08 28.13 44.64
N THR A 243 2.96 28.17 43.93
CA THR A 243 2.36 26.98 43.38
C THR A 243 2.43 26.97 41.85
N GLY A 244 2.74 25.81 41.28
CA GLY A 244 2.62 25.60 39.84
C GLY A 244 3.93 25.72 39.04
N PRO A 245 3.84 25.50 37.75
CA PRO A 245 5.00 25.35 36.85
C PRO A 245 5.74 26.65 36.54
N GLY A 246 5.21 27.80 36.88
CA GLY A 246 5.79 29.12 36.59
C GLY A 246 7.11 29.38 37.30
N VAL A 247 7.25 28.92 38.55
CA VAL A 247 8.47 29.12 39.40
C VAL A 247 9.73 28.66 38.70
N LEU A 248 9.71 27.45 38.14
CA LEU A 248 10.88 26.90 37.46
C LEU A 248 11.19 27.65 36.15
N ALA A 249 10.14 28.06 35.41
CA ALA A 249 10.27 28.83 34.18
C ALA A 249 10.88 30.22 34.45
N ASP A 250 10.46 30.88 35.53
CA ASP A 250 11.02 32.19 35.93
C ASP A 250 12.50 32.09 36.28
N LEU A 251 12.88 31.09 37.09
CA LEU A 251 14.28 30.81 37.41
C LEU A 251 15.11 30.50 36.16
N HIS A 252 14.60 29.64 35.28
CA HIS A 252 15.26 29.25 34.04
C HIS A 252 15.49 30.43 33.09
N SER A 253 14.51 31.35 33.00
CA SER A 253 14.59 32.50 32.09
C SER A 253 15.77 33.44 32.40
N VAL A 254 16.17 33.55 33.66
CA VAL A 254 17.22 34.43 34.13
C VAL A 254 18.52 33.71 34.50
N ALA A 255 18.48 32.40 34.66
CA ALA A 255 19.63 31.62 35.13
C ALA A 255 20.86 31.79 34.21
N ASN A 256 22.00 32.15 34.84
CA ASN A 256 23.32 32.21 34.21
C ASN A 256 24.17 30.96 34.47
N ALA A 257 23.58 29.92 35.07
CA ALA A 257 24.16 28.61 35.34
C ALA A 257 23.18 27.46 35.00
N PRO A 258 23.66 26.26 34.66
CA PRO A 258 22.82 25.11 34.39
C PRO A 258 21.93 24.74 35.57
N LEU A 259 20.67 24.49 35.29
CA LEU A 259 19.65 24.13 36.26
C LEU A 259 19.42 22.62 36.27
N PHE A 260 19.49 22.01 37.43
CA PHE A 260 19.24 20.59 37.66
C PHE A 260 18.03 20.42 38.57
N GLY A 261 17.39 19.23 38.51
CA GLY A 261 16.26 18.90 39.33
C GLY A 261 16.36 17.52 39.96
N LEU A 262 15.36 17.15 40.75
CA LEU A 262 15.25 15.85 41.40
C LEU A 262 14.08 15.01 40.89
N GLN A 263 13.14 15.63 40.16
CA GLN A 263 11.89 15.02 39.79
C GLN A 263 11.67 15.05 38.27
N GLY A 264 11.07 13.98 37.73
CA GLY A 264 10.78 13.82 36.30
C GLY A 264 9.85 14.89 35.75
N SER A 265 8.89 15.39 36.54
CA SER A 265 7.96 16.47 36.18
C SER A 265 8.65 17.82 35.89
N GLN A 266 9.89 17.99 36.31
CA GLN A 266 10.71 19.17 36.06
C GLN A 266 11.40 19.13 34.68
N LEU A 267 11.53 17.95 34.08
CA LEU A 267 12.15 17.77 32.76
C LEU A 267 11.35 18.47 31.67
N GLY A 268 12.03 19.16 30.78
CA GLY A 268 11.39 19.97 29.73
C GLY A 268 10.94 21.36 30.17
N ARG A 269 11.12 21.69 31.46
CA ARG A 269 10.79 23.00 32.05
C ARG A 269 12.02 23.84 32.38
N GLY A 270 13.16 23.52 31.77
CA GLY A 270 14.41 24.29 31.90
C GLY A 270 15.51 23.64 32.72
N ILE A 271 15.29 22.44 33.27
CA ILE A 271 16.39 21.67 33.88
C ILE A 271 17.17 20.90 32.82
N VAL A 272 18.47 20.75 33.04
CA VAL A 272 19.36 19.92 32.22
C VAL A 272 18.95 18.44 32.31
N GLY A 273 18.62 17.99 33.52
CA GLY A 273 18.26 16.59 33.78
C GLY A 273 19.18 15.93 34.80
N GLY A 274 19.16 14.60 34.82
CA GLY A 274 19.91 13.76 35.75
C GLY A 274 19.14 12.51 36.18
N PRO A 275 19.50 11.88 37.32
CA PRO A 275 18.77 10.81 37.96
C PRO A 275 17.49 11.39 38.58
N LEU A 276 16.42 11.43 37.79
CA LEU A 276 15.13 12.02 38.16
C LEU A 276 14.17 10.96 38.68
N LEU A 277 13.45 11.24 39.76
CA LEU A 277 12.37 10.40 40.24
C LEU A 277 11.15 10.56 39.37
N SER A 278 10.60 9.45 38.84
CA SER A 278 9.36 9.44 38.08
C SER A 278 8.19 9.15 38.99
N MET A 279 7.37 10.18 39.24
CA MET A 279 6.14 10.00 40.02
C MET A 279 5.09 9.17 39.27
N GLU A 280 5.11 9.19 37.95
CA GLU A 280 4.25 8.36 37.11
C GLU A 280 4.60 6.87 37.27
N GLU A 281 5.89 6.49 37.23
CA GLU A 281 6.32 5.09 37.45
C GLU A 281 6.04 4.65 38.91
N LEU A 282 6.26 5.53 39.87
CA LEU A 282 5.93 5.28 41.26
C LEU A 282 4.43 5.01 41.43
N GLY A 283 3.58 5.80 40.76
CA GLY A 283 2.13 5.59 40.74
C GLY A 283 1.74 4.24 40.15
N ARG A 284 2.37 3.82 39.05
CA ARG A 284 2.17 2.49 38.45
C ARG A 284 2.61 1.35 39.39
N ASN A 285 3.80 1.45 39.96
CA ASN A 285 4.29 0.42 40.89
C ASN A 285 3.40 0.31 42.13
N THR A 286 2.89 1.45 42.63
CA THR A 286 1.93 1.47 43.73
C THR A 286 0.60 0.85 43.31
N ALA A 287 0.14 1.08 42.09
CA ALA A 287 -1.08 0.49 41.56
C ALA A 287 -0.97 -1.05 41.46
N ASP A 288 0.17 -1.59 41.04
CA ASP A 288 0.43 -3.03 41.02
C ASP A 288 0.25 -3.64 42.41
N VAL A 289 0.84 -3.03 43.44
CA VAL A 289 0.69 -3.49 44.83
C VAL A 289 -0.76 -3.36 45.30
N ALA A 290 -1.43 -2.25 45.00
CA ALA A 290 -2.83 -2.04 45.33
C ALA A 290 -3.74 -3.10 44.71
N LEU A 291 -3.54 -3.44 43.44
CA LEU A 291 -4.30 -4.49 42.75
C LEU A 291 -4.10 -5.87 43.35
N ARG A 292 -2.87 -6.22 43.78
CA ARG A 292 -2.58 -7.45 44.49
C ARG A 292 -3.38 -7.52 45.80
N ILE A 293 -3.37 -6.45 46.58
CA ILE A 293 -4.14 -6.35 47.84
C ILE A 293 -5.65 -6.48 47.56
N LEU A 294 -6.14 -5.75 46.55
CA LEU A 294 -7.55 -5.81 46.15
C LEU A 294 -7.97 -7.21 45.67
N LYS A 295 -7.07 -7.98 45.07
CA LYS A 295 -7.29 -9.39 44.71
C LYS A 295 -7.23 -10.36 45.89
N GLY A 296 -6.98 -9.86 47.10
CA GLY A 296 -7.01 -10.65 48.36
C GLY A 296 -5.65 -11.10 48.88
N GLU A 297 -4.55 -10.62 48.29
CA GLU A 297 -3.19 -10.90 48.81
C GLU A 297 -2.99 -10.11 50.12
N SER A 298 -2.46 -10.79 51.14
CA SER A 298 -2.21 -10.14 52.43
C SER A 298 -1.07 -9.12 52.32
N PRO A 299 -1.23 -7.90 52.86
CA PRO A 299 -0.14 -6.92 52.90
C PRO A 299 1.15 -7.45 53.52
N ALA A 300 1.03 -8.33 54.53
CA ALA A 300 2.19 -8.94 55.20
C ALA A 300 3.03 -9.83 54.27
N SER A 301 2.45 -10.41 53.22
CA SER A 301 3.17 -11.19 52.21
C SER A 301 3.87 -10.34 51.16
N ILE A 302 3.50 -9.07 51.08
CA ILE A 302 4.06 -8.12 50.10
C ILE A 302 5.19 -7.33 50.78
N HIS A 303 6.42 -7.63 50.43
CA HIS A 303 7.57 -6.90 50.96
C HIS A 303 7.47 -5.42 50.57
N ALA A 304 7.77 -4.53 51.52
CA ALA A 304 7.86 -3.11 51.22
C ALA A 304 8.90 -2.85 50.11
N GLN A 305 8.51 -2.11 49.12
CA GLN A 305 9.35 -1.81 47.95
C GLN A 305 9.95 -0.40 48.13
N VAL A 306 11.16 -0.23 47.64
CA VAL A 306 11.79 1.10 47.57
C VAL A 306 12.06 1.45 46.12
N TYR A 307 11.32 2.44 45.64
CA TYR A 307 11.51 2.96 44.30
C TYR A 307 12.69 3.93 44.28
N THR A 308 13.61 3.75 43.33
CA THR A 308 14.73 4.61 43.06
C THR A 308 14.64 5.23 41.69
N ALA A 309 15.31 6.33 41.46
CA ALA A 309 15.40 6.94 40.14
C ALA A 309 15.85 5.90 39.09
N GLY A 310 15.20 5.89 37.97
CA GLY A 310 15.54 5.04 36.83
C GLY A 310 16.77 5.53 36.06
N ALA A 311 16.83 5.22 34.77
CA ALA A 311 17.89 5.73 33.89
C ALA A 311 17.93 7.27 33.89
N PRO A 312 19.10 7.89 34.00
CA PRO A 312 19.22 9.35 33.97
C PRO A 312 18.59 9.92 32.69
N SER A 313 17.79 10.97 32.84
CA SER A 313 17.04 11.59 31.75
C SER A 313 17.47 13.05 31.58
N TYR A 314 17.72 13.47 30.33
CA TYR A 314 18.23 14.79 30.02
C TYR A 314 17.40 15.50 28.95
N ASP A 315 17.31 16.83 29.07
CA ASP A 315 16.76 17.71 28.02
C ASP A 315 17.88 18.09 27.06
N TRP A 316 17.79 17.60 25.84
CA TRP A 316 18.81 17.87 24.82
C TRP A 316 18.95 19.36 24.48
N ARG A 317 17.87 20.16 24.61
CA ARG A 317 17.91 21.59 24.36
C ARG A 317 18.79 22.30 25.40
N GLU A 318 18.68 21.90 26.66
CA GLU A 318 19.46 22.44 27.75
C GLU A 318 20.92 21.96 27.70
N LEU A 319 21.18 20.71 27.32
CA LEU A 319 22.57 20.25 27.07
C LEU A 319 23.22 21.11 26.00
N ARG A 320 22.54 21.44 24.92
CA ARG A 320 23.07 22.33 23.88
C ARG A 320 23.24 23.78 24.37
N ARG A 321 22.26 24.31 25.10
CA ARG A 321 22.32 25.66 25.66
C ARG A 321 23.58 25.86 26.50
N TRP A 322 23.91 24.90 27.34
CA TRP A 322 25.02 24.93 28.25
C TRP A 322 26.30 24.30 27.68
N LYS A 323 26.29 23.88 26.41
CA LYS A 323 27.44 23.27 25.72
C LYS A 323 27.98 22.02 26.44
N ILE A 324 27.10 21.23 27.04
CA ILE A 324 27.42 19.97 27.69
C ILE A 324 27.54 18.88 26.64
N ASP A 325 28.69 18.20 26.60
CA ASP A 325 28.93 17.12 25.63
C ASP A 325 28.16 15.85 26.01
N GLU A 326 27.45 15.28 25.04
CA GLU A 326 26.69 14.03 25.22
C GLU A 326 27.58 12.86 25.66
N SER A 327 28.88 12.86 25.33
CA SER A 327 29.85 11.82 25.74
C SER A 327 30.09 11.76 27.26
N ARG A 328 29.76 12.84 27.97
CA ARG A 328 29.90 12.92 29.44
C ARG A 328 28.72 12.33 30.19
N LEU A 329 27.64 12.03 29.49
CA LEU A 329 26.43 11.46 30.09
C LEU A 329 26.68 10.02 30.56
N PRO A 330 26.04 9.60 31.66
CA PRO A 330 26.08 8.21 32.10
C PRO A 330 25.63 7.24 31.02
N PRO A 331 26.19 6.02 30.94
CA PRO A 331 25.68 4.99 30.04
C PRO A 331 24.19 4.69 30.30
N GLY A 332 23.42 4.52 29.23
CA GLY A 332 21.98 4.25 29.33
C GLY A 332 21.11 5.49 29.56
N SER A 333 21.68 6.69 29.51
CA SER A 333 20.93 7.95 29.64
C SER A 333 19.90 8.11 28.52
N VAL A 334 18.73 8.65 28.89
CA VAL A 334 17.63 8.95 27.96
C VAL A 334 17.70 10.44 27.56
N LEU A 335 17.79 10.70 26.25
CA LEU A 335 17.75 12.07 25.72
C LEU A 335 16.33 12.42 25.26
N ASN A 336 15.74 13.39 25.94
CA ASN A 336 14.40 13.90 25.63
C ASN A 336 14.51 15.19 24.81
N PHE A 337 13.42 15.57 24.13
CA PHE A 337 13.26 16.83 23.38
C PHE A 337 14.34 17.06 22.30
N ARG A 338 14.94 15.96 21.78
CA ARG A 338 15.87 16.06 20.67
C ARG A 338 15.11 16.46 19.42
N GLU A 339 15.46 17.59 18.84
CA GLU A 339 14.88 18.02 17.59
C GLU A 339 15.23 17.03 16.48
N PRO A 340 14.25 16.50 15.76
CA PRO A 340 14.53 15.61 14.64
C PRO A 340 15.36 16.38 13.61
N THR A 341 16.44 15.77 13.12
CA THR A 341 17.25 16.37 12.06
C THR A 341 16.36 16.67 10.84
N VAL A 342 16.76 17.68 10.04
CA VAL A 342 16.05 18.03 8.78
C VAL A 342 15.82 16.80 7.92
N TRP A 343 16.81 15.90 7.90
CA TRP A 343 16.68 14.61 7.19
C TRP A 343 15.60 13.71 7.80
N GLN A 344 15.54 13.53 9.11
CA GLN A 344 14.50 12.72 9.75
C GLN A 344 13.09 13.29 9.54
N ARG A 345 12.97 14.62 9.53
CA ARG A 345 11.70 15.33 9.33
C ARG A 345 11.21 15.26 7.88
N TYR A 346 12.13 15.35 6.90
CA TYR A 346 11.79 15.49 5.49
C TYR A 346 12.17 14.29 4.62
N LYS A 347 12.78 13.23 5.17
CA LYS A 347 13.23 12.06 4.40
C LYS A 347 12.15 11.48 3.48
N TRP A 348 10.92 11.39 3.98
CA TRP A 348 9.81 10.87 3.18
C TRP A 348 9.38 11.82 2.07
N HIS A 349 9.42 13.13 2.30
CA HIS A 349 9.16 14.13 1.26
C HIS A 349 10.21 14.05 0.15
N VAL A 350 11.49 13.92 0.53
CA VAL A 350 12.59 13.76 -0.44
C VAL A 350 12.44 12.47 -1.23
N VAL A 351 12.17 11.33 -0.56
CA VAL A 351 11.97 10.04 -1.22
C VAL A 351 10.78 10.08 -2.18
N VAL A 352 9.64 10.60 -1.74
CA VAL A 352 8.43 10.71 -2.58
C VAL A 352 8.70 11.63 -3.77
N SER A 353 9.31 12.80 -3.56
CA SER A 353 9.63 13.74 -4.66
C SER A 353 10.59 13.12 -5.67
N ALA A 354 11.62 12.40 -5.20
CA ALA A 354 12.56 11.69 -6.08
C ALA A 354 11.86 10.58 -6.87
N THR A 355 10.99 9.80 -6.23
CA THR A 355 10.23 8.72 -6.88
C THR A 355 9.29 9.28 -7.96
N VAL A 356 8.57 10.36 -7.66
CA VAL A 356 7.69 11.04 -8.63
C VAL A 356 8.51 11.58 -9.80
N GLY A 357 9.67 12.21 -9.53
CA GLY A 357 10.56 12.71 -10.57
C GLY A 357 11.08 11.59 -11.50
N ILE A 358 11.49 10.45 -10.95
CA ILE A 358 11.91 9.28 -11.73
C ILE A 358 10.75 8.74 -12.56
N ALA A 359 9.55 8.62 -11.97
CA ALA A 359 8.37 8.15 -12.68
C ALA A 359 8.00 9.08 -13.85
N GLN A 360 8.08 10.40 -13.67
CA GLN A 360 7.88 11.39 -14.73
C GLN A 360 8.91 11.24 -15.86
N LEU A 361 10.19 11.09 -15.52
CA LEU A 361 11.25 10.87 -16.52
C LEU A 361 11.02 9.59 -17.32
N LEU A 362 10.64 8.49 -16.67
CA LEU A 362 10.31 7.23 -17.33
C LEU A 362 9.09 7.38 -18.26
N LEU A 363 8.07 8.11 -17.83
CA LEU A 363 6.89 8.41 -18.64
C LEU A 363 7.23 9.24 -19.87
N ILE A 364 8.03 10.29 -19.70
CA ILE A 364 8.51 11.13 -20.81
C ILE A 364 9.33 10.29 -21.80
N PHE A 365 10.24 9.45 -21.30
CA PHE A 365 11.04 8.54 -22.13
C PHE A 365 10.16 7.57 -22.93
N ALA A 366 9.15 6.97 -22.28
CA ALA A 366 8.19 6.07 -22.93
C ALA A 366 7.35 6.79 -24.01
N LEU A 367 6.91 8.02 -23.74
CA LEU A 367 6.17 8.84 -24.70
C LEU A 367 7.03 9.20 -25.91
N VAL A 368 8.27 9.65 -25.69
CA VAL A 368 9.21 9.99 -26.78
C VAL A 368 9.50 8.77 -27.65
N THR A 369 9.79 7.62 -27.04
CA THR A 369 10.05 6.38 -27.79
C THR A 369 8.83 5.94 -28.60
N ASN A 370 7.63 6.07 -28.05
CA ASN A 370 6.37 5.75 -28.75
C ASN A 370 6.13 6.71 -29.93
N LEU A 371 6.34 8.00 -29.74
CA LEU A 371 6.23 9.00 -30.82
C LEU A 371 7.20 8.72 -31.96
N VAL A 372 8.45 8.38 -31.64
CA VAL A 372 9.46 8.03 -32.68
C VAL A 372 9.06 6.76 -33.44
N LYS A 373 8.59 5.73 -32.74
CA LYS A 373 8.09 4.49 -33.37
C LYS A 373 6.90 4.77 -34.28
N ARG A 374 5.95 5.57 -33.85
CA ARG A 374 4.76 5.94 -34.62
C ARG A 374 5.12 6.71 -35.90
N ARG A 375 6.02 7.69 -35.79
CA ARG A 375 6.51 8.43 -36.99
C ARG A 375 7.16 7.52 -38.01
N ARG A 376 8.03 6.59 -37.57
CA ARG A 376 8.66 5.60 -38.46
C ARG A 376 7.63 4.71 -39.15
N ALA A 377 6.62 4.24 -38.42
CA ALA A 377 5.54 3.43 -38.99
C ALA A 377 4.73 4.20 -40.06
N GLU A 378 4.44 5.49 -39.80
CA GLU A 378 3.75 6.36 -40.75
C GLU A 378 4.59 6.61 -42.04
N GLU A 379 5.90 6.77 -41.91
CA GLU A 379 6.80 6.93 -43.06
C GLU A 379 6.86 5.67 -43.92
N VAL A 380 6.97 4.50 -43.30
CA VAL A 380 6.94 3.21 -44.00
C VAL A 380 5.59 3.00 -44.70
N ALA A 381 4.48 3.30 -44.04
CA ALA A 381 3.14 3.18 -44.63
C ALA A 381 2.96 4.12 -45.84
N ARG A 382 3.46 5.35 -45.76
CA ARG A 382 3.45 6.30 -46.91
C ARG A 382 4.32 5.79 -48.07
N GLY A 383 5.49 5.21 -47.75
CA GLY A 383 6.38 4.63 -48.75
C GLY A 383 5.72 3.48 -49.51
N LEU A 384 5.08 2.55 -48.79
CA LEU A 384 4.33 1.42 -49.36
C LEU A 384 3.14 1.89 -50.21
N GLY A 385 2.41 2.92 -49.74
CA GLY A 385 1.32 3.53 -50.51
C GLY A 385 1.74 4.09 -51.85
N LYS A 386 2.89 4.79 -51.90
CA LYS A 386 3.45 5.28 -53.19
C LYS A 386 3.86 4.13 -54.13
N GLN A 387 4.49 3.09 -53.59
CA GLN A 387 4.89 1.92 -54.41
C GLN A 387 3.66 1.18 -54.99
N LEU A 388 2.57 1.05 -54.23
CA LEU A 388 1.32 0.46 -54.68
C LEU A 388 0.68 1.26 -55.83
N LEU A 389 0.59 2.59 -55.67
CA LEU A 389 0.08 3.48 -56.72
C LEU A 389 0.90 3.36 -58.01
N GLN A 390 2.22 3.35 -57.88
CA GLN A 390 3.11 3.27 -59.03
C GLN A 390 3.01 1.90 -59.72
N ALA A 391 2.84 0.80 -58.93
CA ALA A 391 2.63 -0.54 -59.50
C ALA A 391 1.29 -0.60 -60.24
N GLU A 392 0.23 0.00 -59.71
CA GLU A 392 -1.10 0.06 -60.36
C GLU A 392 -1.03 0.86 -61.66
N GLU A 393 -0.37 2.04 -61.70
CA GLU A 393 -0.19 2.83 -62.89
C GLU A 393 0.62 2.07 -63.96
N ASN A 394 1.72 1.39 -63.56
CA ASN A 394 2.51 0.61 -64.46
C ASN A 394 1.72 -0.56 -65.09
N GLU A 395 0.89 -1.21 -64.27
CA GLU A 395 0.02 -2.32 -64.72
C GLU A 395 -1.05 -1.80 -65.70
N ARG A 396 -1.69 -0.66 -65.40
CA ARG A 396 -2.65 -0.01 -66.34
C ARG A 396 -1.99 0.36 -67.67
N ALA A 397 -0.79 0.94 -67.63
CA ALA A 397 -0.04 1.30 -68.83
C ALA A 397 0.41 0.06 -69.63
N ARG A 398 0.72 -1.04 -68.96
CA ARG A 398 1.04 -2.32 -69.62
C ARG A 398 -0.18 -2.91 -70.35
N VAL A 399 -1.31 -2.98 -69.66
CA VAL A 399 -2.57 -3.48 -70.24
C VAL A 399 -3.03 -2.61 -71.42
N ALA A 400 -2.91 -1.26 -71.29
CA ALA A 400 -3.29 -0.35 -72.37
C ALA A 400 -2.41 -0.53 -73.64
N ARG A 401 -1.09 -0.79 -73.46
CA ARG A 401 -0.20 -1.06 -74.59
C ARG A 401 -0.50 -2.40 -75.25
N GLU A 402 -0.68 -3.49 -74.45
CA GLU A 402 -1.05 -4.79 -74.99
C GLU A 402 -2.37 -4.74 -75.81
N LEU A 403 -3.36 -4.01 -75.29
CA LEU A 403 -4.62 -3.77 -76.01
C LEU A 403 -4.40 -2.99 -77.32
N HIS A 404 -3.62 -1.91 -77.24
CA HIS A 404 -3.39 -1.06 -78.43
C HIS A 404 -2.61 -1.81 -79.54
N ASP A 405 -1.55 -2.49 -79.17
CA ASP A 405 -0.63 -3.06 -80.14
C ASP A 405 -1.22 -4.30 -80.85
N ASP A 406 -1.85 -5.20 -80.08
CA ASP A 406 -2.39 -6.42 -80.69
C ASP A 406 -3.75 -6.21 -81.36
N VAL A 407 -4.73 -5.67 -80.61
CA VAL A 407 -6.10 -5.53 -81.07
C VAL A 407 -6.24 -4.52 -82.20
N THR A 408 -5.55 -3.35 -82.11
CA THR A 408 -5.61 -2.32 -83.11
C THR A 408 -4.94 -2.75 -84.42
N GLN A 409 -3.79 -3.44 -84.32
CA GLN A 409 -3.13 -3.96 -85.53
C GLN A 409 -3.94 -5.03 -86.28
N ARG A 410 -4.55 -5.94 -85.53
CA ARG A 410 -5.43 -6.98 -86.16
C ARG A 410 -6.69 -6.39 -86.75
N LEU A 411 -7.34 -5.40 -86.06
CA LEU A 411 -8.46 -4.66 -86.63
C LEU A 411 -8.10 -3.92 -87.90
N ALA A 412 -6.92 -3.29 -87.97
CA ALA A 412 -6.45 -2.60 -89.17
C ALA A 412 -6.25 -3.58 -90.33
N ARG A 413 -5.67 -4.76 -90.06
CA ARG A 413 -5.50 -5.80 -91.09
C ARG A 413 -6.85 -6.32 -91.60
N LEU A 414 -7.77 -6.66 -90.70
CA LEU A 414 -9.15 -7.05 -91.06
C LEU A 414 -9.87 -6.02 -91.89
N ALA A 415 -9.69 -4.70 -91.60
CA ALA A 415 -10.25 -3.62 -92.39
C ALA A 415 -9.68 -3.54 -93.82
N ILE A 416 -8.40 -3.87 -93.96
CA ILE A 416 -7.76 -3.94 -95.29
C ILE A 416 -8.29 -5.15 -96.06
N ASP A 417 -8.32 -6.31 -95.45
CA ASP A 417 -8.79 -7.56 -96.07
C ASP A 417 -10.28 -7.45 -96.48
N ALA A 418 -11.12 -6.91 -95.60
CA ALA A 418 -12.54 -6.61 -95.91
C ALA A 418 -12.69 -5.59 -97.03
N SER A 419 -11.83 -4.59 -97.13
CA SER A 419 -11.85 -3.62 -98.21
C SER A 419 -11.43 -4.24 -99.54
N GLY A 420 -10.52 -5.22 -99.53
CA GLY A 420 -10.09 -5.98 -100.69
C GLY A 420 -11.19 -6.80 -101.32
N LEU A 421 -12.16 -7.30 -100.52
CA LEU A 421 -13.35 -8.02 -100.99
C LEU A 421 -14.15 -7.25 -102.02
N ARG A 422 -14.14 -5.94 -102.02
CA ARG A 422 -14.83 -5.07 -102.94
C ARG A 422 -14.27 -5.15 -104.36
N TYR A 423 -13.00 -5.44 -104.48
CA TYR A 423 -12.25 -5.42 -105.75
C TYR A 423 -11.97 -6.84 -106.27
N GLU A 424 -12.22 -7.87 -105.50
CA GLU A 424 -12.03 -9.29 -105.92
C GLU A 424 -13.14 -9.75 -106.86
N GLN A 425 -12.78 -10.12 -108.08
CA GLN A 425 -13.71 -10.50 -109.11
C GLN A 425 -13.94 -12.05 -109.20
N ASN A 426 -13.06 -12.81 -108.64
CA ASN A 426 -13.15 -14.27 -108.62
C ASN A 426 -14.08 -14.72 -107.45
N PRO A 427 -15.21 -15.35 -107.72
CA PRO A 427 -16.17 -15.77 -106.67
C PRO A 427 -15.58 -16.73 -105.66
N ALA A 428 -14.75 -17.68 -106.04
CA ALA A 428 -14.09 -18.64 -105.11
C ALA A 428 -13.07 -17.98 -104.23
N ALA A 429 -12.28 -17.02 -104.73
CA ALA A 429 -11.30 -16.21 -103.91
C ALA A 429 -12.03 -15.28 -102.93
N ARG A 430 -13.15 -14.70 -103.36
CA ARG A 430 -13.95 -13.82 -102.48
C ARG A 430 -14.60 -14.56 -101.30
N ASP A 431 -15.13 -15.81 -101.59
CA ASP A 431 -15.69 -16.67 -100.55
C ASP A 431 -14.59 -17.08 -99.54
N ALA A 432 -13.40 -17.41 -100.02
CA ALA A 432 -12.27 -17.78 -99.19
C ALA A 432 -11.83 -16.57 -98.24
N ILE A 433 -11.69 -15.37 -98.80
CA ILE A 433 -11.32 -14.18 -97.99
C ILE A 433 -12.45 -13.83 -97.00
N THR A 434 -13.71 -14.04 -97.38
CA THR A 434 -14.87 -13.81 -96.49
C THR A 434 -14.83 -14.73 -95.25
N LEU A 435 -14.50 -16.03 -95.48
CA LEU A 435 -14.35 -17.02 -94.44
C LEU A 435 -13.17 -16.64 -93.51
N GLU A 436 -12.01 -16.27 -94.09
CA GLU A 436 -10.82 -15.88 -93.34
C GLU A 436 -11.04 -14.63 -92.47
N VAL A 437 -11.69 -13.59 -93.01
CA VAL A 437 -12.08 -12.39 -92.26
C VAL A 437 -13.04 -12.73 -91.12
N ARG A 438 -14.05 -13.60 -91.38
CA ARG A 438 -14.97 -14.03 -90.35
C ARG A 438 -14.27 -14.75 -89.20
N ASP A 439 -13.38 -15.71 -89.55
CA ASP A 439 -12.72 -16.53 -88.57
C ASP A 439 -11.72 -15.71 -87.73
N GLU A 440 -11.02 -14.74 -88.37
CA GLU A 440 -10.14 -13.82 -87.64
C GLU A 440 -10.94 -12.83 -86.74
N ILE A 441 -12.16 -12.37 -87.12
CA ILE A 441 -13.03 -11.55 -86.25
C ILE A 441 -13.48 -12.38 -85.02
N VAL A 442 -13.86 -13.63 -85.24
CA VAL A 442 -14.21 -14.51 -84.14
C VAL A 442 -13.05 -14.72 -83.16
N GLN A 443 -11.84 -14.98 -83.72
CA GLN A 443 -10.63 -15.17 -82.93
C GLN A 443 -10.26 -13.87 -82.14
N LEU A 444 -10.33 -12.71 -82.79
CA LEU A 444 -10.09 -11.44 -82.12
C LEU A 444 -11.06 -11.14 -81.02
N SER A 445 -12.36 -11.46 -81.23
CA SER A 445 -13.38 -11.35 -80.19
C SER A 445 -13.08 -12.23 -78.97
N GLU A 446 -12.64 -13.49 -79.22
CA GLU A 446 -12.24 -14.39 -78.17
C GLU A 446 -11.00 -13.88 -77.39
N ASP A 447 -10.01 -13.32 -78.10
CA ASP A 447 -8.77 -12.80 -77.50
C ASP A 447 -9.01 -11.51 -76.65
N VAL A 448 -9.89 -10.60 -77.13
CA VAL A 448 -10.36 -9.42 -76.36
C VAL A 448 -11.15 -9.83 -75.11
N HIS A 449 -12.01 -10.84 -75.25
CA HIS A 449 -12.71 -11.40 -74.09
C HIS A 449 -11.73 -12.06 -73.11
N ALA A 450 -10.69 -12.75 -73.59
CA ALA A 450 -9.64 -13.35 -72.74
C ALA A 450 -8.85 -12.30 -71.97
N LEU A 451 -8.55 -11.18 -72.59
CA LEU A 451 -7.82 -10.06 -71.94
C LEU A 451 -8.68 -9.33 -70.91
N ALA A 452 -9.95 -9.10 -71.25
CA ALA A 452 -10.92 -8.57 -70.30
C ALA A 452 -11.12 -9.51 -69.07
N TYR A 453 -10.99 -10.82 -69.26
CA TYR A 453 -11.06 -11.82 -68.22
C TYR A 453 -9.85 -11.79 -67.27
N LYS A 454 -8.67 -11.47 -67.77
CA LYS A 454 -7.44 -11.34 -66.93
C LYS A 454 -7.51 -10.14 -66.00
N THR A 455 -8.26 -9.10 -66.39
CA THR A 455 -8.27 -7.81 -65.69
C THR A 455 -9.48 -7.59 -64.74
N HIS A 456 -10.62 -8.34 -64.90
CA HIS A 456 -11.83 -8.03 -64.16
C HIS A 456 -12.53 -9.25 -63.53
N PRO A 457 -12.75 -9.30 -62.18
CA PRO A 457 -13.48 -10.35 -61.46
C PRO A 457 -14.99 -10.40 -61.69
N ALA A 458 -15.54 -9.61 -62.61
CA ALA A 458 -16.99 -9.43 -62.78
C ALA A 458 -17.76 -10.68 -63.17
N LEU A 459 -17.14 -11.64 -63.87
CA LEU A 459 -17.79 -12.86 -64.33
C LEU A 459 -17.95 -13.89 -63.19
N LEU A 460 -17.02 -13.95 -62.24
CA LEU A 460 -17.16 -14.80 -61.06
C LEU A 460 -18.41 -14.44 -60.24
N ARG A 461 -18.80 -13.15 -60.22
CA ARG A 461 -20.02 -12.69 -59.57
C ARG A 461 -21.30 -13.07 -60.30
N ARG A 462 -21.25 -13.27 -61.62
CA ARG A 462 -22.44 -13.60 -62.44
C ARG A 462 -22.65 -15.10 -62.60
N LEU A 463 -21.61 -15.89 -62.71
CA LEU A 463 -21.68 -17.33 -62.99
C LEU A 463 -21.54 -18.21 -61.73
N GLY A 464 -20.96 -17.64 -60.65
CA GLY A 464 -20.60 -18.42 -59.48
C GLY A 464 -19.30 -19.23 -59.67
N LEU A 465 -18.82 -19.88 -58.57
CA LEU A 465 -17.55 -20.60 -58.56
C LEU A 465 -17.54 -21.84 -59.43
N ALA A 466 -18.58 -22.67 -59.36
CA ALA A 466 -18.68 -23.94 -60.10
C ALA A 466 -18.57 -23.73 -61.63
N ASP A 467 -19.41 -22.83 -62.15
CA ASP A 467 -19.45 -22.59 -63.60
C ASP A 467 -18.19 -21.83 -64.08
N SER A 468 -17.62 -20.97 -63.24
CA SER A 468 -16.33 -20.32 -63.54
C SER A 468 -15.19 -21.34 -63.70
N LEU A 469 -15.15 -22.37 -62.82
CA LEU A 469 -14.14 -23.45 -62.92
C LEU A 469 -14.36 -24.32 -64.16
N ARG A 470 -15.63 -24.70 -64.44
CA ARG A 470 -15.97 -25.49 -65.65
C ARG A 470 -15.52 -24.74 -66.92
N LEU A 471 -15.88 -23.48 -67.03
CA LEU A 471 -15.52 -22.64 -68.16
C LEU A 471 -14.01 -22.48 -68.32
N GLU A 472 -13.25 -22.32 -67.22
CA GLU A 472 -11.80 -22.22 -67.26
C GLU A 472 -11.16 -23.52 -67.71
N CYS A 473 -11.64 -24.66 -67.25
CA CYS A 473 -11.14 -25.97 -67.64
C CYS A 473 -11.47 -26.30 -69.09
N GLU A 474 -12.70 -26.03 -69.57
CA GLU A 474 -13.05 -26.18 -70.99
C GLU A 474 -12.18 -25.33 -71.91
N ARG A 475 -11.98 -24.07 -71.54
CA ARG A 475 -11.10 -23.15 -72.29
C ARG A 475 -9.70 -23.66 -72.35
N PHE A 476 -9.12 -24.09 -71.21
CA PHE A 476 -7.78 -24.65 -71.15
C PHE A 476 -7.64 -25.91 -71.99
N SER A 477 -8.66 -26.82 -71.93
CA SER A 477 -8.70 -28.06 -72.74
C SER A 477 -8.65 -27.74 -74.23
N ARG A 478 -9.45 -26.78 -74.71
CA ARG A 478 -9.45 -26.38 -76.13
C ARG A 478 -8.15 -25.73 -76.57
N GLN A 479 -7.56 -24.86 -75.71
CA GLN A 479 -6.32 -24.14 -76.07
C GLN A 479 -5.04 -25.00 -76.06
N LYS A 480 -5.01 -26.01 -75.21
CA LYS A 480 -3.79 -26.82 -75.00
C LYS A 480 -3.91 -28.27 -75.51
N SER A 481 -5.08 -28.66 -76.01
CA SER A 481 -5.39 -30.03 -76.44
C SER A 481 -5.09 -31.07 -75.33
N ILE A 482 -5.34 -30.69 -74.08
CA ILE A 482 -5.20 -31.54 -72.91
C ILE A 482 -6.63 -31.80 -72.42
N ASP A 483 -7.00 -33.07 -72.22
CA ASP A 483 -8.33 -33.41 -71.71
C ASP A 483 -8.45 -33.07 -70.20
N VAL A 484 -9.36 -32.20 -69.81
CA VAL A 484 -9.56 -31.79 -68.42
C VAL A 484 -10.93 -32.24 -67.95
N SER A 485 -10.99 -33.21 -67.07
CA SER A 485 -12.20 -33.61 -66.37
C SER A 485 -12.46 -32.71 -65.17
N VAL A 486 -13.73 -32.27 -64.98
CA VAL A 486 -14.12 -31.38 -63.88
C VAL A 486 -15.20 -32.06 -63.07
N ASN A 487 -14.90 -32.28 -61.79
CA ASN A 487 -15.87 -32.81 -60.85
C ASN A 487 -16.15 -31.75 -59.74
N VAL A 488 -17.38 -31.26 -59.66
CA VAL A 488 -17.80 -30.31 -58.64
C VAL A 488 -18.94 -30.94 -57.84
N GLU A 489 -18.67 -31.24 -56.57
CA GLU A 489 -19.66 -31.77 -55.63
C GLU A 489 -20.51 -30.63 -55.06
N ASP A 490 -21.54 -30.94 -54.26
CA ASP A 490 -22.45 -29.98 -53.66
C ASP A 490 -21.69 -28.86 -52.90
N LEU A 491 -21.86 -27.64 -53.34
CA LEU A 491 -21.24 -26.46 -52.79
C LEU A 491 -22.20 -25.70 -51.88
N PRO A 492 -21.73 -24.98 -50.86
CA PRO A 492 -22.55 -24.09 -50.05
C PRO A 492 -23.26 -23.04 -50.93
N ALA A 493 -24.49 -22.73 -50.55
CA ALA A 493 -25.34 -21.76 -51.30
C ALA A 493 -24.70 -20.34 -51.34
N LYS A 494 -23.85 -20.02 -50.40
CA LYS A 494 -23.16 -18.72 -50.31
C LYS A 494 -21.65 -18.94 -50.11
N ILE A 495 -20.86 -18.53 -51.06
CA ILE A 495 -19.39 -18.61 -51.01
C ILE A 495 -18.85 -17.19 -51.00
N PRO A 496 -17.99 -16.83 -50.05
CA PRO A 496 -17.34 -15.51 -50.02
C PRO A 496 -16.59 -15.26 -51.32
N HIS A 497 -16.71 -14.04 -51.84
CA HIS A 497 -16.11 -13.66 -53.10
C HIS A 497 -14.59 -13.89 -53.16
N ASP A 498 -13.90 -13.55 -52.06
CA ASP A 498 -12.43 -13.70 -51.96
C ASP A 498 -12.02 -15.18 -51.96
N THR A 499 -12.79 -16.07 -51.32
CA THR A 499 -12.61 -17.51 -51.34
C THR A 499 -12.78 -18.05 -52.77
N ALA A 500 -13.87 -17.66 -53.44
CA ALA A 500 -14.13 -18.06 -54.80
C ALA A 500 -13.02 -17.57 -55.78
N LEU A 501 -12.62 -16.32 -55.67
CA LEU A 501 -11.56 -15.73 -56.49
C LEU A 501 -10.20 -16.43 -56.26
N CYS A 502 -9.87 -16.73 -55.01
CA CYS A 502 -8.65 -17.49 -54.67
C CYS A 502 -8.62 -18.84 -55.35
N LEU A 503 -9.71 -19.63 -55.27
CA LEU A 503 -9.78 -20.98 -55.86
C LEU A 503 -9.72 -20.96 -57.39
N VAL A 504 -10.39 -19.99 -58.05
CA VAL A 504 -10.27 -19.82 -59.51
C VAL A 504 -8.83 -19.49 -59.90
N ARG A 505 -8.16 -18.59 -59.16
CA ARG A 505 -6.74 -18.23 -59.44
C ARG A 505 -5.78 -19.39 -59.21
N VAL A 506 -6.02 -20.21 -58.16
CA VAL A 506 -5.22 -21.41 -57.93
C VAL A 506 -5.42 -22.41 -59.10
N THR A 507 -6.66 -22.60 -59.57
CA THR A 507 -6.96 -23.45 -60.73
C THR A 507 -6.24 -22.94 -61.97
N GLN A 508 -6.32 -21.68 -62.29
CA GLN A 508 -5.64 -21.06 -63.45
C GLN A 508 -4.13 -21.29 -63.42
N GLU A 509 -3.51 -21.05 -62.27
CA GLU A 509 -2.07 -21.23 -62.10
C GLU A 509 -1.67 -22.73 -62.19
N ALA A 510 -2.46 -23.61 -61.54
CA ALA A 510 -2.22 -25.05 -61.59
C ALA A 510 -2.34 -25.59 -63.00
N LEU A 511 -3.42 -25.26 -63.75
CA LEU A 511 -3.60 -25.62 -65.15
C LEU A 511 -2.50 -25.05 -66.07
N THR A 512 -2.08 -23.79 -65.81
CA THR A 512 -0.98 -23.18 -66.53
C THR A 512 0.30 -24.00 -66.34
N ASN A 513 0.58 -24.46 -65.10
CA ASN A 513 1.71 -25.32 -64.79
C ASN A 513 1.59 -26.67 -65.50
N VAL A 514 0.39 -27.30 -65.58
CA VAL A 514 0.13 -28.52 -66.34
C VAL A 514 0.49 -28.28 -67.80
N GLY A 515 0.00 -27.24 -68.43
CA GLY A 515 0.22 -26.93 -69.85
C GLY A 515 1.67 -26.60 -70.19
N ARG A 516 2.45 -26.04 -69.25
CA ARG A 516 3.86 -25.65 -69.46
C ARG A 516 4.85 -26.75 -69.13
N HIS A 517 4.56 -27.53 -68.08
CA HIS A 517 5.58 -28.34 -67.43
C HIS A 517 5.24 -29.84 -67.35
N ALA A 518 3.97 -30.23 -67.30
CA ALA A 518 3.57 -31.59 -66.98
C ALA A 518 3.77 -32.58 -68.15
N ARG A 519 3.71 -32.14 -69.42
CA ARG A 519 3.66 -33.01 -70.59
C ARG A 519 2.53 -34.07 -70.49
N SER A 520 1.48 -33.77 -69.76
CA SER A 520 0.33 -34.65 -69.56
C SER A 520 -0.67 -34.51 -70.73
N LYS A 521 -1.38 -35.59 -71.05
CA LYS A 521 -2.51 -35.56 -71.99
C LYS A 521 -3.85 -35.33 -71.29
N SER A 522 -3.88 -35.44 -69.96
CA SER A 522 -5.11 -35.26 -69.17
C SER A 522 -4.80 -34.63 -67.83
N ALA A 523 -5.78 -33.89 -67.30
CA ALA A 523 -5.79 -33.39 -65.95
C ALA A 523 -7.19 -33.52 -65.32
N GLU A 524 -7.25 -33.57 -64.00
CA GLU A 524 -8.52 -33.61 -63.25
C GLU A 524 -8.58 -32.45 -62.30
N VAL A 525 -9.72 -31.74 -62.29
CA VAL A 525 -10.01 -30.68 -61.36
C VAL A 525 -11.23 -31.09 -60.55
N SER A 526 -11.07 -31.16 -59.21
CA SER A 526 -12.20 -31.44 -58.33
C SER A 526 -12.32 -30.37 -57.27
N LEU A 527 -13.59 -29.99 -56.98
CA LEU A 527 -13.96 -29.07 -55.94
C LEU A 527 -15.04 -29.69 -55.05
N ARG A 528 -14.79 -29.72 -53.76
CA ARG A 528 -15.71 -30.28 -52.78
C ARG A 528 -15.78 -29.49 -51.50
N THR A 529 -16.84 -29.66 -50.75
CA THR A 529 -16.93 -29.15 -49.38
C THR A 529 -16.17 -30.07 -48.43
N ALA A 530 -15.28 -29.55 -47.61
CA ALA A 530 -14.50 -30.29 -46.63
C ALA A 530 -14.21 -29.47 -45.38
N SER A 531 -14.50 -30.00 -44.20
CA SER A 531 -14.13 -29.45 -42.90
C SER A 531 -14.35 -27.92 -42.76
N ASN A 532 -15.60 -27.43 -42.88
CA ASN A 532 -15.98 -26.00 -42.82
C ASN A 532 -15.31 -25.09 -43.88
N GLY A 533 -14.89 -25.66 -45.01
CA GLY A 533 -14.30 -24.93 -46.10
C GLY A 533 -14.49 -25.61 -47.44
N LEU A 534 -13.82 -25.09 -48.45
CA LEU A 534 -13.78 -25.65 -49.78
C LEU A 534 -12.40 -26.24 -50.06
N GLU A 535 -12.36 -27.45 -50.57
CA GLU A 535 -11.17 -28.13 -51.04
C GLU A 535 -11.17 -28.23 -52.55
N LEU A 536 -10.22 -27.56 -53.18
CA LEU A 536 -9.89 -27.67 -54.59
C LEU A 536 -8.71 -28.62 -54.75
N MET A 537 -8.82 -29.54 -55.68
CA MET A 537 -7.73 -30.41 -56.07
C MET A 537 -7.56 -30.42 -57.60
N VAL A 538 -6.31 -30.22 -58.03
CA VAL A 538 -5.92 -30.32 -59.44
C VAL A 538 -4.84 -31.41 -59.55
N VAL A 539 -5.10 -32.38 -60.41
CA VAL A 539 -4.19 -33.55 -60.57
C VAL A 539 -3.85 -33.69 -62.05
N ASP A 540 -2.57 -33.89 -62.35
CA ASP A 540 -2.07 -34.31 -63.65
C ASP A 540 -1.30 -35.63 -63.57
N THR A 541 -1.24 -36.35 -64.68
CA THR A 541 -0.51 -37.60 -64.83
C THR A 541 0.82 -37.42 -65.60
N GLY A 542 1.39 -36.21 -65.50
CA GLY A 542 2.59 -35.84 -66.24
C GLY A 542 3.91 -36.28 -65.62
N VAL A 543 4.99 -35.64 -66.05
CA VAL A 543 6.36 -35.99 -65.62
C VAL A 543 6.67 -35.61 -64.17
N GLY A 544 5.80 -34.84 -63.52
CA GLY A 544 6.04 -34.39 -62.15
C GLY A 544 7.38 -33.65 -61.95
N PHE A 545 7.71 -33.44 -60.69
CA PHE A 545 8.99 -32.79 -60.32
C PHE A 545 9.39 -33.15 -58.88
N ASP A 546 10.68 -32.93 -58.56
CA ASP A 546 11.16 -33.06 -57.17
C ASP A 546 10.75 -31.83 -56.35
N ASP A 547 9.98 -32.06 -55.28
CA ASP A 547 9.43 -31.03 -54.39
C ASP A 547 10.49 -30.27 -53.60
N LYS A 548 11.72 -30.73 -53.58
CA LYS A 548 12.83 -30.11 -52.82
C LYS A 548 13.55 -28.95 -53.52
N VAL A 549 13.14 -28.57 -54.74
CA VAL A 549 13.79 -27.47 -55.47
C VAL A 549 13.10 -26.14 -55.16
N PRO A 550 13.74 -25.22 -54.41
CA PRO A 550 13.17 -23.91 -54.09
C PRO A 550 13.17 -22.97 -55.30
N GLY A 551 12.15 -22.11 -55.42
CA GLY A 551 12.18 -20.94 -56.31
C GLY A 551 11.20 -20.92 -57.48
N ARG A 552 10.07 -21.65 -57.43
CA ARG A 552 9.01 -21.56 -58.45
C ARG A 552 7.98 -20.48 -58.08
N LEU A 553 8.06 -19.33 -58.74
CA LEU A 553 7.24 -18.15 -58.52
C LEU A 553 5.72 -18.45 -58.52
N GLY A 554 5.24 -19.35 -59.37
CA GLY A 554 3.81 -19.73 -59.42
C GLY A 554 3.34 -20.44 -58.15
N LEU A 555 4.12 -21.41 -57.63
CA LEU A 555 3.79 -22.11 -56.37
C LEU A 555 3.77 -21.17 -55.16
N ALA A 556 4.75 -20.28 -55.08
CA ALA A 556 4.81 -19.26 -54.00
C ALA A 556 3.60 -18.31 -54.05
N SER A 557 3.17 -17.91 -55.26
CA SER A 557 1.98 -17.04 -55.44
C SER A 557 0.68 -17.75 -55.01
N MET A 558 0.52 -19.03 -55.38
CA MET A 558 -0.61 -19.83 -54.92
C MET A 558 -0.64 -20.01 -53.42
N GLN A 559 0.52 -20.30 -52.82
CA GLN A 559 0.64 -20.50 -51.39
C GLN A 559 0.32 -19.23 -50.60
N GLU A 560 0.80 -18.08 -51.03
CA GLU A 560 0.53 -16.80 -50.37
C GLU A 560 -0.96 -16.39 -50.46
N ARG A 561 -1.60 -16.58 -51.62
CA ARG A 561 -3.04 -16.32 -51.81
C ARG A 561 -3.89 -17.15 -50.87
N VAL A 562 -3.63 -18.47 -50.77
CA VAL A 562 -4.35 -19.37 -49.89
C VAL A 562 -4.08 -19.01 -48.42
N ARG A 563 -2.82 -18.65 -48.06
CA ARG A 563 -2.44 -18.20 -46.71
C ARG A 563 -3.17 -16.95 -46.26
N LEU A 564 -3.34 -15.98 -47.14
CA LEU A 564 -4.05 -14.72 -46.84
C LEU A 564 -5.49 -14.96 -46.39
N LEU A 565 -6.11 -16.05 -46.89
CA LEU A 565 -7.45 -16.48 -46.50
C LEU A 565 -7.43 -17.51 -45.35
N LYS A 566 -6.29 -17.65 -44.63
CA LYS A 566 -6.11 -18.65 -43.56
C LYS A 566 -6.33 -20.10 -44.04
N GLY A 567 -6.18 -20.36 -45.33
CA GLY A 567 -6.24 -21.65 -45.93
C GLY A 567 -4.92 -22.40 -45.92
N LYS A 568 -4.92 -23.61 -46.49
CA LYS A 568 -3.74 -24.48 -46.60
C LYS A 568 -3.58 -24.98 -48.03
N LEU A 569 -2.40 -24.77 -48.63
CA LEU A 569 -1.99 -25.34 -49.90
C LEU A 569 -0.98 -26.47 -49.67
N THR A 570 -1.21 -27.61 -50.30
CA THR A 570 -0.26 -28.74 -50.40
C THR A 570 -0.04 -29.11 -51.84
N VAL A 571 1.19 -29.39 -52.19
CA VAL A 571 1.60 -29.84 -53.52
C VAL A 571 2.38 -31.13 -53.35
N ASP A 572 1.88 -32.20 -53.93
CA ASP A 572 2.50 -33.50 -53.95
C ASP A 572 2.94 -33.81 -55.41
N SER A 573 4.24 -33.88 -55.67
CA SER A 573 4.77 -34.21 -56.98
C SER A 573 5.98 -35.15 -56.83
N ARG A 574 6.05 -36.08 -57.75
CA ARG A 574 7.21 -36.97 -57.87
C ARG A 574 7.57 -37.16 -59.36
N PRO A 575 8.85 -37.27 -59.67
CA PRO A 575 9.26 -37.57 -61.05
C PRO A 575 8.50 -38.78 -61.60
N ASP A 576 7.99 -38.65 -62.82
CA ASP A 576 7.19 -39.63 -63.55
C ASP A 576 5.85 -40.08 -62.93
N HIS A 577 5.37 -39.37 -61.91
CA HIS A 577 4.12 -39.69 -61.20
C HIS A 577 3.12 -38.56 -61.20
N GLY A 578 3.34 -37.49 -61.98
CA GLY A 578 2.50 -36.33 -62.08
C GLY A 578 2.54 -35.40 -60.86
N THR A 579 1.61 -34.47 -60.80
CA THR A 579 1.48 -33.49 -59.72
C THR A 579 0.05 -33.44 -59.21
N ARG A 580 -0.06 -33.29 -57.88
CA ARG A 580 -1.33 -33.02 -57.18
C ARG A 580 -1.24 -31.73 -56.39
N VAL A 581 -2.01 -30.74 -56.76
CA VAL A 581 -2.15 -29.48 -56.04
C VAL A 581 -3.49 -29.53 -55.28
N ARG A 582 -3.41 -29.38 -53.95
CA ARG A 582 -4.62 -29.34 -53.08
C ARG A 582 -4.63 -28.02 -52.34
N ALA A 583 -5.71 -27.25 -52.47
CA ALA A 583 -5.94 -26.02 -51.78
C ALA A 583 -7.22 -26.13 -50.96
N TRP A 584 -7.11 -25.94 -49.66
CA TRP A 584 -8.26 -25.82 -48.75
C TRP A 584 -8.37 -24.38 -48.28
N VAL A 585 -9.60 -23.80 -48.35
CA VAL A 585 -9.88 -22.42 -47.90
C VAL A 585 -11.15 -22.41 -47.08
N PRO A 586 -11.20 -21.76 -45.92
CA PRO A 586 -12.41 -21.65 -45.11
C PRO A 586 -13.52 -20.93 -45.86
N CYS A 587 -14.77 -21.35 -45.63
CA CYS A 587 -15.96 -20.82 -46.30
C CYS A 587 -16.87 -20.00 -45.39
N GLU A 588 -16.41 -19.70 -44.13
CA GLU A 588 -17.15 -18.84 -43.20
C GLU A 588 -16.88 -17.36 -43.51
N GLU A 589 -17.94 -16.55 -43.54
CA GLU A 589 -17.80 -15.09 -43.58
C GLU A 589 -17.13 -14.65 -42.28
N ASN A 590 -15.89 -14.17 -42.35
CA ASN A 590 -15.21 -13.56 -41.20
C ASN A 590 -15.91 -12.21 -40.93
N ASP A 591 -16.85 -12.17 -40.00
CA ASP A 591 -17.29 -10.91 -39.39
C ASP A 591 -16.07 -10.31 -38.66
N ALA A 592 -15.25 -9.60 -39.40
CA ALA A 592 -14.25 -8.71 -38.81
C ALA A 592 -14.99 -7.55 -38.15
N LYS A 593 -15.09 -7.61 -36.81
CA LYS A 593 -15.37 -6.45 -35.97
C LYS A 593 -14.23 -5.46 -36.01
#